data_f4ed3006237ce94725e0b55d08ffc0f2
#
_entry.id   f4ed3006237ce94725e0b55d08ffc0f2
#
_cell.length_a   1.000
_cell.length_b   1.000
_cell.length_c   1.000
_cell.angle_alpha   90.00
_cell.angle_beta   90.00
_cell.angle_gamma   90.00
#
_symmetry.space_group_name_H-M   'P 1'
#
loop_
_entity.id
_entity.type
_entity.pdbx_description
1 polymer ?
#
loop_
_entity_poly.entity_id
_entity_poly.type
_entity_poly.pdbx_seq_one_letter_code
_entity_poly.pdbx_strand_id
1 'polypeptide(L)'
;MNKYQELLERPEWKEKRERILERDGHTCQFCGSTDKQLQVHHFNYDAPTPWDVPDKYLITLCKDCHKNYHFIPLGLRECDKHIPDCGWEGFSIERLKKQGFHVNGNHAMLKLNGFTLFLTHQGDGENTAVATLFKDGSQKRYHEDVVATHLELDDYLEEYLDFDFSTL
;
A
#
# COMPACT_ATOMS: atom_id res chain seq x y z
N MET A 1 -11.44 15.16 21.29
CA MET A 1 -11.57 14.32 20.09
C MET A 1 -11.75 15.28 18.92
N ASN A 2 -11.08 15.11 17.78
CA ASN A 2 -11.34 16.02 16.67
C ASN A 2 -12.61 15.57 15.92
N LYS A 3 -13.20 16.49 15.13
CA LYS A 3 -14.47 16.27 14.41
C LYS A 3 -14.45 15.00 13.54
N TYR A 4 -13.31 14.66 12.94
CA TYR A 4 -13.17 13.46 12.12
C TYR A 4 -13.21 12.18 12.97
N GLN A 5 -12.58 12.17 14.14
CA GLN A 5 -12.64 11.02 15.05
C GLN A 5 -14.07 10.75 15.55
N GLU A 6 -14.88 11.78 15.73
CA GLU A 6 -16.30 11.63 16.08
C GLU A 6 -17.09 10.95 14.95
N LEU A 7 -16.77 11.24 13.69
CA LEU A 7 -17.38 10.58 12.54
C LEU A 7 -17.04 9.08 12.50
N LEU A 8 -15.83 8.69 12.90
CA LEU A 8 -15.41 7.28 12.92
C LEU A 8 -16.13 6.45 14.02
N GLU A 9 -16.76 7.09 14.99
CA GLU A 9 -17.59 6.40 16.01
C GLU A 9 -19.04 6.20 15.59
N ARG A 10 -19.45 6.80 14.47
CA ARG A 10 -20.82 6.73 13.97
C ARG A 10 -21.16 5.33 13.46
N PRO A 11 -22.45 4.90 13.63
CA PRO A 11 -22.91 3.60 13.11
C PRO A 11 -22.67 3.42 11.62
N GLU A 12 -22.85 4.48 10.84
CA GLU A 12 -22.70 4.48 9.38
C GLU A 12 -21.26 4.11 8.96
N TRP A 13 -20.25 4.62 9.70
CA TRP A 13 -18.88 4.24 9.48
C TRP A 13 -18.60 2.79 9.92
N LYS A 14 -19.15 2.35 11.05
CA LYS A 14 -18.96 0.99 11.56
C LYS A 14 -19.51 -0.04 10.59
N GLU A 15 -20.69 0.20 10.01
CA GLU A 15 -21.27 -0.65 8.97
C GLU A 15 -20.40 -0.66 7.69
N LYS A 16 -20.00 0.53 7.23
CA LYS A 16 -19.10 0.65 6.07
C LYS A 16 -17.81 -0.12 6.28
N ARG A 17 -17.18 0.08 7.43
CA ARG A 17 -15.93 -0.55 7.82
C ARG A 17 -16.05 -2.08 7.82
N GLU A 18 -17.13 -2.63 8.39
CA GLU A 18 -17.34 -4.08 8.42
C GLU A 18 -17.47 -4.65 7.01
N ARG A 19 -18.25 -4.01 6.15
CA ARG A 19 -18.37 -4.41 4.74
C ARG A 19 -17.03 -4.46 4.00
N ILE A 20 -16.12 -3.50 4.28
CA ILE A 20 -14.78 -3.50 3.67
C ILE A 20 -13.93 -4.63 4.25
N LEU A 21 -13.99 -4.87 5.57
CA LEU A 21 -13.30 -6.00 6.19
C LEU A 21 -13.76 -7.34 5.61
N GLU A 22 -15.06 -7.54 5.44
CA GLU A 22 -15.64 -8.74 4.80
C GLU A 22 -15.17 -8.88 3.35
N ARG A 23 -15.23 -7.80 2.54
CA ARG A 23 -14.73 -7.77 1.16
C ARG A 23 -13.28 -8.25 1.08
N ASP A 24 -12.45 -7.81 2.01
CA ASP A 24 -11.01 -8.07 2.07
C ASP A 24 -10.68 -9.36 2.84
N GLY A 25 -11.69 -10.16 3.20
CA GLY A 25 -11.54 -11.45 3.88
C GLY A 25 -10.90 -11.34 5.27
N HIS A 26 -11.13 -10.22 5.99
CA HIS A 26 -10.49 -9.92 7.27
C HIS A 26 -8.97 -10.08 7.24
N THR A 27 -8.35 -9.68 6.13
CA THR A 27 -6.93 -9.88 5.85
C THR A 27 -6.28 -8.53 5.50
N CYS A 28 -5.11 -8.26 6.04
CA CYS A 28 -4.33 -7.11 5.60
C CYS A 28 -3.97 -7.26 4.11
N GLN A 29 -4.44 -6.35 3.28
CA GLN A 29 -4.23 -6.42 1.84
C GLN A 29 -2.79 -6.14 1.42
N PHE A 30 -1.93 -5.68 2.34
CA PHE A 30 -0.51 -5.48 2.06
C PHE A 30 0.36 -6.66 2.51
N CYS A 31 0.20 -7.15 3.74
CA CYS A 31 1.10 -8.19 4.27
C CYS A 31 0.44 -9.56 4.46
N GLY A 32 -0.84 -9.72 4.07
CA GLY A 32 -1.57 -10.97 4.21
C GLY A 32 -1.85 -11.39 5.67
N SER A 33 -1.55 -10.56 6.66
CA SER A 33 -1.79 -10.89 8.07
C SER A 33 -3.28 -10.92 8.40
N THR A 34 -3.71 -11.97 9.11
CA THR A 34 -5.08 -12.16 9.61
C THR A 34 -5.18 -12.05 11.13
N ASP A 35 -4.06 -12.10 11.83
CA ASP A 35 -3.94 -12.15 13.29
C ASP A 35 -3.66 -10.80 13.94
N LYS A 36 -3.39 -9.77 13.14
CA LYS A 36 -3.10 -8.42 13.61
C LYS A 36 -4.36 -7.56 13.66
N GLN A 37 -4.33 -6.52 14.49
CA GLN A 37 -5.41 -5.51 14.52
C GLN A 37 -5.55 -4.86 13.14
N LEU A 38 -6.73 -5.03 12.53
CA LEU A 38 -7.06 -4.51 11.21
C LEU A 38 -7.72 -3.12 11.31
N GLN A 39 -7.39 -2.28 10.34
CA GLN A 39 -7.95 -0.94 10.16
C GLN A 39 -8.33 -0.76 8.69
N VAL A 40 -9.38 0.00 8.41
CA VAL A 40 -9.73 0.40 7.05
C VAL A 40 -9.11 1.76 6.77
N HIS A 41 -8.26 1.80 5.75
CA HIS A 41 -7.56 2.99 5.29
C HIS A 41 -8.32 3.65 4.13
N HIS A 42 -8.34 4.97 4.11
CA HIS A 42 -8.90 5.76 3.01
C HIS A 42 -7.77 6.23 2.09
N PHE A 43 -7.87 5.94 0.81
CA PHE A 43 -7.01 6.56 -0.22
C PHE A 43 -7.49 7.95 -0.61
N ASN A 44 -8.78 8.24 -0.43
CA ASN A 44 -9.40 9.51 -0.76
C ASN A 44 -10.13 10.07 0.46
N TYR A 45 -9.97 11.37 0.73
CA TYR A 45 -10.60 12.11 1.83
C TYR A 45 -11.51 13.25 1.36
N ASP A 46 -11.83 13.31 0.06
CA ASP A 46 -12.61 14.43 -0.52
C ASP A 46 -14.12 14.28 -0.29
N ALA A 47 -14.57 13.13 0.25
CA ALA A 47 -15.96 12.93 0.59
C ALA A 47 -16.35 13.69 1.89
N PRO A 48 -17.61 14.14 2.01
CA PRO A 48 -18.10 14.86 3.19
C PRO A 48 -17.98 14.05 4.48
N THR A 49 -18.14 12.74 4.40
CA THR A 49 -18.03 11.82 5.53
C THR A 49 -17.21 10.58 5.17
N PRO A 50 -16.62 9.88 6.15
CA PRO A 50 -15.83 8.68 5.89
C PRO A 50 -16.60 7.56 5.17
N TRP A 51 -17.90 7.44 5.41
CA TRP A 51 -18.74 6.41 4.79
C TRP A 51 -19.25 6.76 3.39
N ASP A 52 -19.14 8.04 2.96
CA ASP A 52 -19.49 8.47 1.59
C ASP A 52 -18.37 8.14 0.58
N VAL A 53 -17.17 7.81 1.07
CA VAL A 53 -16.06 7.40 0.21
C VAL A 53 -16.43 6.09 -0.51
N PRO A 54 -16.34 6.01 -1.86
CA PRO A 54 -16.58 4.77 -2.59
C PRO A 54 -15.67 3.62 -2.11
N ASP A 55 -16.20 2.39 -2.08
CA ASP A 55 -15.51 1.20 -1.55
C ASP A 55 -14.14 0.96 -2.20
N LYS A 56 -13.99 1.30 -3.48
CA LYS A 56 -12.74 1.16 -4.23
C LYS A 56 -11.58 2.02 -3.69
N TYR A 57 -11.88 3.07 -2.93
CA TYR A 57 -10.87 3.90 -2.27
C TYR A 57 -10.64 3.54 -0.81
N LEU A 58 -11.12 2.39 -0.39
CA LEU A 58 -10.96 1.85 0.95
C LEU A 58 -10.22 0.51 0.90
N ILE A 59 -9.31 0.28 1.83
CA ILE A 59 -8.52 -0.94 1.91
C ILE A 59 -8.32 -1.38 3.36
N THR A 60 -8.34 -2.68 3.60
CA THR A 60 -8.02 -3.25 4.91
C THR A 60 -6.52 -3.38 5.08
N LEU A 61 -5.97 -2.75 6.10
CA LEU A 61 -4.55 -2.83 6.49
C LEU A 61 -4.43 -3.24 7.95
N CYS A 62 -3.38 -3.99 8.29
CA CYS A 62 -3.02 -4.14 9.70
C CYS A 62 -2.42 -2.83 10.23
N LYS A 63 -2.42 -2.67 11.56
CA LYS A 63 -1.95 -1.44 12.22
C LYS A 63 -0.54 -1.02 11.77
N ASP A 64 0.37 -1.99 11.58
CA ASP A 64 1.74 -1.71 11.16
C ASP A 64 1.80 -1.22 9.71
N CYS A 65 1.10 -1.91 8.79
CA CYS A 65 1.03 -1.51 7.39
C CYS A 65 0.32 -0.17 7.22
N HIS A 66 -0.78 0.07 7.96
CA HIS A 66 -1.48 1.34 7.96
C HIS A 66 -0.59 2.50 8.42
N LYS A 67 0.18 2.27 9.50
CA LYS A 67 1.14 3.24 10.01
C LYS A 67 2.23 3.53 8.97
N ASN A 68 2.84 2.50 8.40
CA ASN A 68 3.88 2.64 7.39
C ASN A 68 3.36 3.35 6.14
N TYR A 69 2.13 3.06 5.71
CA TYR A 69 1.51 3.74 4.58
C TYR A 69 1.43 5.27 4.76
N HIS A 70 1.17 5.75 5.97
CA HIS A 70 1.15 7.19 6.26
C HIS A 70 2.51 7.89 6.17
N PHE A 71 3.63 7.15 6.07
CA PHE A 71 4.96 7.70 5.84
C PHE A 71 5.36 7.81 4.36
N ILE A 72 4.57 7.24 3.45
CA ILE A 72 4.74 7.47 2.02
C ILE A 72 4.58 8.98 1.77
N PRO A 73 5.50 9.63 1.05
CA PRO A 73 5.43 11.07 0.77
C PRO A 73 4.07 11.50 0.23
N LEU A 74 3.57 12.65 0.68
CA LEU A 74 2.24 13.16 0.31
C LEU A 74 2.06 13.28 -1.21
N GLY A 75 3.11 13.68 -1.94
CA GLY A 75 3.07 13.78 -3.41
C GLY A 75 2.81 12.44 -4.10
N LEU A 76 3.32 11.35 -3.52
CA LEU A 76 3.06 10.00 -4.03
C LEU A 76 1.66 9.49 -3.67
N ARG A 77 1.07 9.99 -2.57
CA ARG A 77 -0.32 9.68 -2.20
C ARG A 77 -1.34 10.45 -3.05
N GLU A 78 -0.96 11.56 -3.66
CA GLU A 78 -1.87 12.31 -4.53
C GLU A 78 -2.20 11.54 -5.81
N CYS A 79 -1.33 10.64 -6.26
CA CYS A 79 -1.64 9.69 -7.31
C CYS A 79 -2.82 8.78 -6.94
N ASP A 80 -2.99 8.44 -5.65
CA ASP A 80 -4.10 7.62 -5.17
C ASP A 80 -5.48 8.26 -5.37
N LYS A 81 -5.54 9.60 -5.41
CA LYS A 81 -6.81 10.32 -5.52
C LYS A 81 -7.43 10.22 -6.92
N HIS A 82 -6.61 10.01 -7.93
CA HIS A 82 -7.04 10.19 -9.30
C HIS A 82 -7.08 8.91 -10.14
N ILE A 83 -6.41 7.81 -9.75
CA ILE A 83 -6.24 6.67 -10.64
C ILE A 83 -6.28 5.33 -9.87
N PRO A 84 -7.49 4.83 -9.47
CA PRO A 84 -7.60 3.48 -8.91
C PRO A 84 -7.31 2.36 -9.92
N ASP A 85 -7.29 2.70 -11.20
CA ASP A 85 -7.13 1.77 -12.33
C ASP A 85 -5.86 2.06 -13.16
N CYS A 86 -4.89 2.85 -12.66
CA CYS A 86 -3.61 2.94 -13.36
C CYS A 86 -2.92 1.58 -13.25
N GLY A 87 -2.81 0.94 -14.40
CA GLY A 87 -2.10 -0.32 -14.52
C GLY A 87 -0.63 -0.13 -14.12
N TRP A 88 0.02 -1.22 -13.77
CA TRP A 88 1.46 -1.28 -13.57
C TRP A 88 2.14 -1.29 -14.95
N GLU A 89 2.04 -0.19 -15.69
CA GLU A 89 2.76 -0.05 -16.96
C GLU A 89 4.25 -0.17 -16.70
N GLY A 90 4.95 -1.00 -17.46
CA GLY A 90 6.37 -1.31 -17.25
C GLY A 90 6.64 -2.42 -16.23
N PHE A 91 5.65 -2.82 -15.41
CA PHE A 91 5.79 -3.88 -14.41
C PHE A 91 4.74 -4.98 -14.61
N SER A 92 5.16 -6.24 -14.60
CA SER A 92 4.23 -7.37 -14.58
C SER A 92 3.73 -7.62 -13.16
N ILE A 93 2.42 -7.48 -12.95
CA ILE A 93 1.79 -7.81 -11.65
C ILE A 93 2.03 -9.27 -11.27
N GLU A 94 2.02 -10.18 -12.25
CA GLU A 94 2.28 -11.59 -12.01
C GLU A 94 3.71 -11.81 -11.47
N ARG A 95 4.70 -11.12 -12.06
CA ARG A 95 6.10 -11.17 -11.60
C ARG A 95 6.24 -10.59 -10.21
N LEU A 96 5.65 -9.42 -9.93
CA LEU A 96 5.66 -8.83 -8.59
C LEU A 96 5.07 -9.79 -7.55
N LYS A 97 3.95 -10.45 -7.86
CA LYS A 97 3.35 -11.46 -6.97
C LYS A 97 4.25 -12.66 -6.76
N LYS A 98 4.94 -13.16 -7.79
CA LYS A 98 5.94 -14.23 -7.64
C LYS A 98 7.10 -13.82 -6.77
N GLN A 99 7.54 -12.58 -6.83
CA GLN A 99 8.56 -12.00 -5.94
C GLN A 99 8.04 -11.78 -4.49
N GLY A 100 6.78 -12.09 -4.20
CA GLY A 100 6.18 -11.97 -2.88
C GLY A 100 5.54 -10.62 -2.58
N PHE A 101 5.41 -9.74 -3.59
CA PHE A 101 4.70 -8.48 -3.41
C PHE A 101 3.19 -8.70 -3.28
N HIS A 102 2.59 -8.02 -2.33
CA HIS A 102 1.15 -7.80 -2.27
C HIS A 102 0.82 -6.55 -3.07
N VAL A 103 0.14 -6.73 -4.21
CA VAL A 103 -0.20 -5.65 -5.15
C VAL A 103 -1.65 -5.24 -4.95
N ASN A 104 -1.88 -3.93 -4.80
CA ASN A 104 -3.23 -3.36 -4.69
C ASN A 104 -3.25 -1.96 -5.34
N GLY A 105 -4.06 -1.82 -6.39
CA GLY A 105 -4.09 -0.58 -7.18
C GLY A 105 -2.70 -0.24 -7.72
N ASN A 106 -2.26 0.99 -7.49
CA ASN A 106 -0.94 1.50 -7.87
C ASN A 106 0.15 1.28 -6.79
N HIS A 107 -0.13 0.47 -5.77
CA HIS A 107 0.81 0.14 -4.71
C HIS A 107 1.15 -1.34 -4.70
N ALA A 108 2.39 -1.65 -4.38
CA ALA A 108 2.82 -2.99 -4.02
C ALA A 108 3.69 -2.94 -2.76
N MET A 109 3.63 -3.98 -1.95
CA MET A 109 4.43 -4.07 -0.74
C MET A 109 5.07 -5.44 -0.62
N LEU A 110 6.35 -5.44 -0.27
CA LEU A 110 7.12 -6.63 0.07
C LEU A 110 7.66 -6.51 1.50
N LYS A 111 7.56 -7.59 2.29
CA LYS A 111 8.27 -7.72 3.57
C LYS A 111 9.33 -8.78 3.44
N LEU A 112 10.59 -8.41 3.68
CA LEU A 112 11.71 -9.30 3.56
C LEU A 112 12.86 -8.85 4.49
N ASN A 113 13.52 -9.80 5.15
CA ASN A 113 14.74 -9.60 5.91
C ASN A 113 14.70 -8.44 6.95
N GLY A 114 13.54 -8.22 7.59
CA GLY A 114 13.36 -7.15 8.59
C GLY A 114 13.15 -5.76 7.99
N PHE A 115 12.82 -5.71 6.70
CA PHE A 115 12.45 -4.50 5.99
C PHE A 115 11.07 -4.61 5.36
N THR A 116 10.45 -3.46 5.15
CA THR A 116 9.23 -3.30 4.36
C THR A 116 9.52 -2.37 3.19
N LEU A 117 9.40 -2.88 1.97
CA LEU A 117 9.52 -2.13 0.73
C LEU A 117 8.12 -1.78 0.21
N PHE A 118 7.89 -0.51 -0.07
CA PHE A 118 6.74 -0.03 -0.81
C PHE A 118 7.17 0.36 -2.22
N LEU A 119 6.41 -0.13 -3.20
CA LEU A 119 6.44 0.39 -4.56
C LEU A 119 5.17 1.20 -4.79
N THR A 120 5.31 2.42 -5.28
CA THR A 120 4.18 3.26 -5.66
C THR A 120 4.35 3.67 -7.11
N HIS A 121 3.48 3.15 -7.99
CA HIS A 121 3.46 3.54 -9.40
C HIS A 121 2.95 4.98 -9.53
N GLN A 122 3.65 5.83 -10.26
CA GLN A 122 3.36 7.28 -10.28
C GLN A 122 2.15 7.63 -11.17
N GLY A 123 1.80 6.78 -12.14
CA GLY A 123 0.63 7.00 -13.01
C GLY A 123 0.71 8.24 -13.90
N ASP A 124 1.90 8.79 -14.08
CA ASP A 124 2.17 10.02 -14.85
C ASP A 124 2.47 9.77 -16.33
N GLY A 125 2.35 8.52 -16.77
CA GLY A 125 2.68 8.08 -18.13
C GLY A 125 4.18 7.78 -18.35
N GLU A 126 5.01 7.91 -17.32
CA GLU A 126 6.45 7.63 -17.41
C GLU A 126 6.82 6.18 -17.04
N ASN A 127 5.84 5.33 -16.73
CA ASN A 127 6.04 3.92 -16.36
C ASN A 127 7.02 3.73 -15.18
N THR A 128 7.08 4.68 -14.27
CA THR A 128 7.98 4.66 -13.13
C THR A 128 7.27 4.31 -11.83
N ALA A 129 7.98 3.66 -10.93
CA ALA A 129 7.54 3.45 -9.55
C ALA A 129 8.59 3.99 -8.57
N VAL A 130 8.13 4.53 -7.47
CA VAL A 130 9.02 4.89 -6.36
C VAL A 130 9.12 3.71 -5.41
N ALA A 131 10.34 3.24 -5.20
CA ALA A 131 10.69 2.22 -4.23
C ALA A 131 11.07 2.90 -2.91
N THR A 132 10.28 2.73 -1.87
CA THR A 132 10.53 3.33 -0.55
C THR A 132 10.73 2.23 0.49
N LEU A 133 11.93 2.15 1.03
CA LEU A 133 12.33 1.11 1.98
C LEU A 133 12.27 1.61 3.43
N PHE A 134 11.66 0.82 4.29
CA PHE A 134 11.62 1.04 5.74
C PHE A 134 12.21 -0.16 6.47
N LYS A 135 13.00 0.09 7.51
CA LYS A 135 13.36 -0.96 8.46
C LYS A 135 12.16 -1.26 9.35
N ASP A 136 11.83 -2.52 9.55
CA ASP A 136 10.70 -2.94 10.38
C ASP A 136 10.79 -2.34 11.80
N GLY A 137 9.65 -1.82 12.28
CA GLY A 137 9.58 -1.09 13.55
C GLY A 137 10.09 0.36 13.53
N SER A 138 10.71 0.81 12.43
CA SER A 138 11.12 2.21 12.23
C SER A 138 10.04 3.01 11.49
N GLN A 139 9.94 4.30 11.80
CA GLN A 139 9.10 5.25 11.06
C GLN A 139 9.91 6.09 10.07
N LYS A 140 11.23 5.94 10.08
CA LYS A 140 12.11 6.67 9.16
C LYS A 140 12.35 5.85 7.92
N ARG A 141 12.30 6.50 6.76
CA ARG A 141 12.76 5.90 5.51
C ARG A 141 14.21 5.48 5.66
N TYR A 142 14.51 4.27 5.22
CA TYR A 142 15.85 3.76 5.15
C TYR A 142 16.50 4.16 3.82
N HIS A 143 15.79 3.93 2.71
CA HIS A 143 16.21 4.28 1.37
C HIS A 143 14.99 4.61 0.49
N GLU A 144 15.21 5.38 -0.58
CA GLU A 144 14.18 5.68 -1.59
C GLU A 144 14.86 5.85 -2.94
N ASP A 145 14.29 5.24 -3.98
CA ASP A 145 14.76 5.35 -5.35
C ASP A 145 13.60 5.27 -6.33
N VAL A 146 13.84 5.65 -7.58
CA VAL A 146 12.89 5.52 -8.69
C VAL A 146 13.32 4.35 -9.55
N VAL A 147 12.41 3.43 -9.79
CA VAL A 147 12.60 2.26 -10.64
C VAL A 147 11.61 2.31 -11.81
N ALA A 148 12.09 2.15 -13.03
CA ALA A 148 11.28 2.21 -14.24
C ALA A 148 11.04 0.82 -14.86
N THR A 149 11.83 -0.16 -14.50
CA THR A 149 11.80 -1.51 -15.06
C THR A 149 11.92 -2.58 -13.99
N HIS A 150 11.53 -3.81 -14.35
CA HIS A 150 11.78 -4.96 -13.49
C HIS A 150 13.28 -5.20 -13.24
N LEU A 151 14.15 -4.87 -14.18
CA LEU A 151 15.59 -5.05 -14.01
C LEU A 151 16.13 -4.14 -12.89
N GLU A 152 15.75 -2.87 -12.92
CA GLU A 152 16.14 -1.91 -11.88
C GLU A 152 15.54 -2.28 -10.51
N LEU A 153 14.31 -2.83 -10.50
CA LEU A 153 13.72 -3.34 -9.27
C LEU A 153 14.47 -4.58 -8.76
N ASP A 154 14.86 -5.49 -9.65
CA ASP A 154 15.63 -6.68 -9.28
C ASP A 154 17.00 -6.27 -8.68
N ASP A 155 17.71 -5.33 -9.33
CA ASP A 155 18.97 -4.77 -8.81
C ASP A 155 18.76 -4.13 -7.42
N TYR A 156 17.66 -3.40 -7.23
CA TYR A 156 17.29 -2.81 -5.95
C TYR A 156 17.04 -3.87 -4.87
N LEU A 157 16.30 -4.93 -5.22
CA LEU A 157 15.98 -6.03 -4.29
C LEU A 157 17.24 -6.80 -3.88
N GLU A 158 18.16 -7.02 -4.82
CA GLU A 158 19.45 -7.66 -4.52
C GLU A 158 20.32 -6.78 -3.64
N GLU A 159 20.47 -5.50 -3.96
CA GLU A 159 21.34 -4.56 -3.23
C GLU A 159 20.88 -4.31 -1.80
N TYR A 160 19.57 -4.09 -1.59
CA TYR A 160 19.05 -3.63 -0.29
C TYR A 160 18.37 -4.71 0.54
N LEU A 161 17.96 -5.83 -0.06
CA LEU A 161 17.15 -6.84 0.60
C LEU A 161 17.73 -8.26 0.51
N ASP A 162 18.89 -8.47 -0.12
CA ASP A 162 19.48 -9.80 -0.36
C ASP A 162 18.44 -10.78 -0.96
N PHE A 163 17.70 -10.33 -1.97
CA PHE A 163 16.61 -11.12 -2.55
C PHE A 163 17.17 -12.29 -3.37
N ASP A 164 16.69 -13.50 -3.07
CA ASP A 164 17.10 -14.72 -3.79
C ASP A 164 16.17 -14.98 -4.99
N PHE A 165 16.65 -14.68 -6.20
CA PHE A 165 15.93 -14.91 -7.45
C PHE A 165 15.94 -16.38 -7.93
N SER A 166 16.71 -17.27 -7.29
CA SER A 166 16.80 -18.68 -7.70
C SER A 166 15.51 -19.47 -7.47
N THR A 167 14.58 -18.91 -6.69
CA THR A 167 13.31 -19.52 -6.30
C THR A 167 12.12 -19.10 -7.17
N LEU A 168 12.31 -18.22 -8.14
CA LEU A 168 11.30 -17.74 -9.08
C LEU A 168 11.24 -18.60 -10.32
#